data_5834f4fd9796853b8e77fcc865ed7968
#
_entry.id   5834f4fd9796853b8e77fcc865ed7968
#
_cell.length_a   1.000
_cell.length_b   1.000
_cell.length_c   1.000
_cell.angle_alpha   90.00
_cell.angle_beta   90.00
_cell.angle_gamma   90.00
#
_symmetry.space_group_name_H-M   'P 1'
#
loop_
_entity.id
_entity.type
_entity.pdbx_description
1 polymer ?
#
loop_
_entity_poly.entity_id
_entity_poly.type
_entity_poly.pdbx_seq_one_letter_code
_entity_poly.pdbx_strand_id
1 'polypeptide(L)'
;MSRFEITDNFYLDGKPFRIISGAIHYFRVVPEYWRDRLEKLKAMGANTVETYIPWNMHEPKKGEFHFDGMLDIRKFVGIAQELGLYVILRPSPYICAEWEFGGLPGWLLKEDGMRLRGCYEPFLKHIREYYDVLFPIITPLQIDQGGPVILMQVENEYGYYGDDTAYLETMRGYMVERGVTVPLVTSDGPMDESLSCGHLPGALPTGNFGSRTKERFQVLQKYTEGGPLMCTEFW
;
A
#
# COMPACT_ATOMS: atom_id res chain seq x y z
N MET A 1 -5.36 -23.16 -0.97
CA MET A 1 -5.25 -21.72 -0.83
C MET A 1 -4.04 -21.30 -1.62
N SER A 2 -4.15 -20.25 -2.42
CA SER A 2 -3.02 -19.74 -3.21
C SER A 2 -2.04 -18.97 -2.32
N ARG A 3 -0.76 -18.95 -2.72
CA ARG A 3 0.30 -18.30 -1.98
C ARG A 3 1.12 -17.41 -2.91
N PHE A 4 1.37 -16.19 -2.47
CA PHE A 4 2.28 -15.27 -3.14
C PHE A 4 3.54 -15.10 -2.30
N GLU A 5 4.71 -15.20 -2.92
CA GLU A 5 6.00 -15.18 -2.23
C GLU A 5 6.98 -14.28 -2.96
N ILE A 6 7.86 -13.65 -2.17
CA ILE A 6 9.02 -12.91 -2.65
C ILE A 6 10.28 -13.62 -2.14
N THR A 7 11.13 -14.02 -3.07
CA THR A 7 12.47 -14.54 -2.79
C THR A 7 13.47 -13.84 -3.71
N ASP A 8 14.16 -14.55 -4.60
CA ASP A 8 14.96 -13.98 -5.68
C ASP A 8 14.10 -13.38 -6.81
N ASN A 9 12.82 -13.75 -6.83
CA ASN A 9 11.80 -13.26 -7.76
C ASN A 9 10.42 -13.28 -7.08
N PHE A 10 9.39 -12.88 -7.82
CA PHE A 10 8.00 -13.07 -7.40
C PHE A 10 7.50 -14.45 -7.81
N TYR A 11 6.80 -15.13 -6.91
CA TYR A 11 6.20 -16.44 -7.16
C TYR A 11 4.74 -16.47 -6.75
N LEU A 12 3.92 -17.09 -7.59
CA LEU A 12 2.53 -17.42 -7.30
C LEU A 12 2.36 -18.93 -7.36
N ASP A 13 1.98 -19.54 -6.26
CA ASP A 13 1.85 -20.99 -6.13
C ASP A 13 3.11 -21.75 -6.61
N GLY A 14 4.28 -21.22 -6.22
CA GLY A 14 5.60 -21.77 -6.57
C GLY A 14 6.02 -21.54 -8.02
N LYS A 15 5.24 -20.84 -8.84
CA LYS A 15 5.59 -20.51 -10.23
C LYS A 15 6.05 -19.07 -10.34
N PRO A 16 7.07 -18.78 -11.16
CA PRO A 16 7.49 -17.40 -11.41
C PRO A 16 6.32 -16.55 -11.87
N PHE A 17 6.15 -15.39 -11.23
CA PHE A 17 5.06 -14.47 -11.52
C PHE A 17 5.61 -13.08 -11.82
N ARG A 18 5.23 -12.49 -12.93
CA ARG A 18 5.58 -11.12 -13.28
C ARG A 18 4.41 -10.20 -13.00
N ILE A 19 4.58 -9.27 -12.07
CA ILE A 19 3.59 -8.23 -11.81
C ILE A 19 3.63 -7.21 -12.95
N ILE A 20 2.48 -7.00 -13.60
CA ILE A 20 2.22 -5.90 -14.53
C ILE A 20 1.00 -5.17 -13.98
N SER A 21 1.24 -4.07 -13.29
CA SER A 21 0.21 -3.36 -12.53
C SER A 21 -0.09 -1.98 -13.14
N GLY A 22 -1.31 -1.51 -12.88
CA GLY A 22 -1.67 -0.11 -13.04
C GLY A 22 -2.44 0.39 -11.84
N ALA A 23 -2.29 1.69 -11.53
CA ALA A 23 -2.98 2.32 -10.41
C ALA A 23 -4.38 2.77 -10.80
N ILE A 24 -5.39 2.30 -10.08
CA ILE A 24 -6.75 2.81 -10.12
C ILE A 24 -7.22 3.01 -8.69
N HIS A 25 -7.40 4.27 -8.29
CA HIS A 25 -7.86 4.59 -6.95
C HIS A 25 -9.38 4.62 -6.92
N TYR A 26 -10.00 3.62 -6.25
CA TYR A 26 -11.46 3.46 -6.16
C TYR A 26 -12.16 4.75 -5.72
N PHE A 27 -11.59 5.48 -4.77
CA PHE A 27 -12.15 6.73 -4.23
C PHE A 27 -12.12 7.93 -5.19
N ARG A 28 -11.47 7.80 -6.36
CA ARG A 28 -11.43 8.81 -7.44
C ARG A 28 -12.34 8.48 -8.61
N VAL A 29 -12.98 7.32 -8.58
CA VAL A 29 -13.84 6.81 -9.65
C VAL A 29 -15.18 6.42 -9.06
N VAL A 30 -16.27 6.90 -9.63
CA VAL A 30 -17.61 6.50 -9.17
C VAL A 30 -17.82 4.99 -9.35
N PRO A 31 -18.49 4.30 -8.42
CA PRO A 31 -18.60 2.84 -8.39
C PRO A 31 -19.14 2.21 -9.68
N GLU A 32 -19.99 2.92 -10.39
CA GLU A 32 -20.58 2.49 -11.67
C GLU A 32 -19.54 2.28 -12.78
N TYR A 33 -18.37 2.96 -12.66
CA TYR A 33 -17.29 2.85 -13.63
C TYR A 33 -16.14 1.94 -13.17
N TRP A 34 -16.14 1.41 -11.95
CA TRP A 34 -15.05 0.55 -11.47
C TRP A 34 -14.79 -0.63 -12.40
N ARG A 35 -15.84 -1.36 -12.77
CA ARG A 35 -15.73 -2.50 -13.68
C ARG A 35 -15.14 -2.09 -15.04
N ASP A 36 -15.68 -1.06 -15.66
CA ASP A 36 -15.19 -0.56 -16.95
C ASP A 36 -13.69 -0.18 -16.90
N ARG A 37 -13.26 0.50 -15.83
CA ARG A 37 -11.85 0.89 -15.67
C ARG A 37 -10.93 -0.31 -15.45
N LEU A 38 -11.35 -1.28 -14.65
CA LEU A 38 -10.60 -2.51 -14.41
C LEU A 38 -10.53 -3.41 -15.66
N GLU A 39 -11.61 -3.50 -16.43
CA GLU A 39 -11.63 -4.20 -17.72
C GLU A 39 -10.65 -3.57 -18.72
N LYS A 40 -10.60 -2.25 -18.80
CA LYS A 40 -9.66 -1.52 -19.66
C LYS A 40 -8.22 -1.73 -19.21
N LEU A 41 -7.96 -1.69 -17.91
CA LEU A 41 -6.63 -2.01 -17.36
C LEU A 41 -6.20 -3.42 -17.76
N LYS A 42 -7.07 -4.40 -17.60
CA LYS A 42 -6.81 -5.79 -18.02
C LYS A 42 -6.58 -5.90 -19.53
N ALA A 43 -7.39 -5.20 -20.34
CA ALA A 43 -7.25 -5.19 -21.79
C ALA A 43 -5.92 -4.58 -22.27
N MET A 44 -5.29 -3.71 -21.48
CA MET A 44 -3.94 -3.19 -21.70
C MET A 44 -2.84 -4.23 -21.41
N GLY A 45 -3.18 -5.40 -20.88
CA GLY A 45 -2.25 -6.47 -20.53
C GLY A 45 -1.81 -6.50 -19.07
N ALA A 46 -2.39 -5.66 -18.21
CA ALA A 46 -2.14 -5.75 -16.77
C ALA A 46 -2.77 -7.02 -16.17
N ASN A 47 -2.09 -7.59 -15.20
CA ASN A 47 -2.58 -8.72 -14.39
C ASN A 47 -2.87 -8.31 -12.93
N THR A 48 -2.54 -7.08 -12.57
CA THR A 48 -2.63 -6.55 -11.21
C THR A 48 -3.14 -5.12 -11.24
N VAL A 49 -3.95 -4.75 -10.28
CA VAL A 49 -4.31 -3.36 -9.98
C VAL A 49 -3.78 -2.97 -8.62
N GLU A 50 -3.29 -1.74 -8.47
CA GLU A 50 -2.96 -1.19 -7.17
C GLU A 50 -3.90 -0.06 -6.79
N THR A 51 -4.13 0.11 -5.50
CA THR A 51 -4.88 1.23 -4.97
C THR A 51 -4.42 1.62 -3.58
N TYR A 52 -4.42 2.92 -3.31
CA TYR A 52 -4.30 3.46 -1.96
C TYR A 52 -5.63 3.36 -1.20
N ILE A 53 -5.56 3.48 0.13
CA ILE A 53 -6.73 3.58 1.02
C ILE A 53 -6.60 4.88 1.82
N PRO A 54 -7.36 5.95 1.49
CA PRO A 54 -7.23 7.26 2.11
C PRO A 54 -7.94 7.32 3.46
N TRP A 55 -7.18 7.46 4.55
CA TRP A 55 -7.75 7.51 5.91
C TRP A 55 -8.76 8.66 6.08
N ASN A 56 -8.44 9.86 5.55
CA ASN A 56 -9.31 11.03 5.68
C ASN A 56 -10.70 10.88 5.05
N MET A 57 -10.85 10.00 4.06
CA MET A 57 -12.17 9.71 3.49
C MET A 57 -12.91 8.64 4.29
N HIS A 58 -12.18 7.64 4.81
CA HIS A 58 -12.77 6.58 5.60
C HIS A 58 -13.13 7.01 7.03
N GLU A 59 -12.46 8.03 7.55
CA GLU A 59 -12.72 8.62 8.87
C GLU A 59 -12.68 10.16 8.78
N PRO A 60 -13.65 10.80 8.09
CA PRO A 60 -13.68 12.25 7.90
C PRO A 60 -13.85 13.03 9.20
N LYS A 61 -14.47 12.39 10.20
CA LYS A 61 -14.53 12.87 11.58
C LYS A 61 -14.11 11.73 12.50
N LYS A 62 -13.43 12.06 13.57
CA LYS A 62 -12.92 11.08 14.54
C LYS A 62 -14.03 10.13 15.02
N GLY A 63 -13.85 8.84 14.78
CA GLY A 63 -14.77 7.78 15.15
C GLY A 63 -15.94 7.57 14.19
N GLU A 64 -16.08 8.36 13.12
CA GLU A 64 -17.10 8.16 12.08
C GLU A 64 -16.48 7.46 10.87
N PHE A 65 -16.71 6.16 10.74
CA PHE A 65 -16.11 5.34 9.68
C PHE A 65 -17.06 5.06 8.53
N HIS A 66 -16.58 5.17 7.29
CA HIS A 66 -17.33 4.95 6.05
C HIS A 66 -16.60 3.93 5.15
N PHE A 67 -17.30 2.84 4.80
CA PHE A 67 -16.80 1.78 3.91
C PHE A 67 -17.88 1.33 2.92
N ASP A 68 -18.73 2.24 2.49
CA ASP A 68 -19.82 2.03 1.54
C ASP A 68 -19.76 3.00 0.35
N GLY A 69 -20.61 2.80 -0.64
CA GLY A 69 -20.67 3.65 -1.82
C GLY A 69 -19.33 3.76 -2.54
N MET A 70 -18.80 4.98 -2.67
CA MET A 70 -17.49 5.24 -3.28
C MET A 70 -16.31 4.72 -2.42
N LEU A 71 -16.57 4.37 -1.17
CA LEU A 71 -15.54 3.91 -0.22
C LEU A 71 -15.61 2.40 0.02
N ASP A 72 -16.42 1.67 -0.75
CA ASP A 72 -16.55 0.21 -0.64
C ASP A 72 -15.36 -0.49 -1.31
N ILE A 73 -14.25 -0.55 -0.57
CA ILE A 73 -13.02 -1.24 -0.99
C ILE A 73 -13.24 -2.73 -1.23
N ARG A 74 -14.13 -3.39 -0.47
CA ARG A 74 -14.44 -4.82 -0.67
C ARG A 74 -15.06 -5.04 -2.04
N LYS A 75 -16.02 -4.20 -2.43
CA LYS A 75 -16.67 -4.27 -3.74
C LYS A 75 -15.68 -4.01 -4.86
N PHE A 76 -14.81 -3.01 -4.74
CA PHE A 76 -13.77 -2.72 -5.72
C PHE A 76 -12.83 -3.91 -5.92
N VAL A 77 -12.29 -4.46 -4.82
CA VAL A 77 -11.40 -5.62 -4.85
C VAL A 77 -12.12 -6.87 -5.36
N GLY A 78 -13.41 -7.05 -5.01
CA GLY A 78 -14.24 -8.14 -5.53
C GLY A 78 -14.41 -8.09 -7.05
N ILE A 79 -14.62 -6.89 -7.62
CA ILE A 79 -14.70 -6.72 -9.08
C ILE A 79 -13.34 -7.05 -9.74
N ALA A 80 -12.22 -6.64 -9.13
CA ALA A 80 -10.89 -6.99 -9.63
C ALA A 80 -10.71 -8.53 -9.64
N GLN A 81 -11.12 -9.22 -8.58
CA GLN A 81 -11.09 -10.68 -8.49
C GLN A 81 -11.95 -11.36 -9.55
N GLU A 82 -13.18 -10.91 -9.76
CA GLU A 82 -14.07 -11.43 -10.80
C GLU A 82 -13.46 -11.32 -12.20
N LEU A 83 -12.71 -10.25 -12.43
CA LEU A 83 -11.99 -10.01 -13.68
C LEU A 83 -10.66 -10.78 -13.77
N GLY A 84 -10.25 -11.48 -12.70
CA GLY A 84 -8.99 -12.23 -12.66
C GLY A 84 -7.77 -11.31 -12.53
N LEU A 85 -7.93 -10.12 -11.94
CA LEU A 85 -6.85 -9.22 -11.57
C LEU A 85 -6.42 -9.50 -10.13
N TYR A 86 -5.12 -9.53 -9.88
CA TYR A 86 -4.57 -9.45 -8.53
C TYR A 86 -4.58 -8.00 -8.02
N VAL A 87 -4.39 -7.83 -6.72
CA VAL A 87 -4.48 -6.51 -6.10
C VAL A 87 -3.28 -6.24 -5.21
N ILE A 88 -2.75 -5.02 -5.29
CA ILE A 88 -1.82 -4.47 -4.33
C ILE A 88 -2.55 -3.39 -3.53
N LEU A 89 -2.61 -3.55 -2.20
CA LEU A 89 -3.18 -2.55 -1.31
C LEU A 89 -2.09 -1.69 -0.67
N ARG A 90 -2.35 -0.41 -0.63
CA ARG A 90 -1.45 0.56 0.00
C ARG A 90 -2.19 1.28 1.14
N PRO A 91 -2.40 0.59 2.30
CA PRO A 91 -3.23 1.05 3.41
C PRO A 91 -2.47 1.88 4.45
N SER A 92 -1.40 2.53 4.06
CA SER A 92 -0.58 3.31 4.97
C SER A 92 -1.35 4.50 5.55
N PRO A 93 -1.01 5.03 6.75
CA PRO A 93 -1.70 6.21 7.26
C PRO A 93 -1.56 7.40 6.32
N TYR A 94 -0.36 7.60 5.78
CA TYR A 94 -0.02 8.60 4.77
C TYR A 94 0.11 7.92 3.40
N ILE A 95 -0.56 8.46 2.39
CA ILE A 95 -0.57 7.91 1.04
C ILE A 95 0.05 8.83 -0.03
N CYS A 96 0.32 10.08 0.28
CA CYS A 96 0.67 11.12 -0.70
C CYS A 96 -0.37 11.24 -1.82
N ALA A 97 -0.18 10.58 -2.94
CA ALA A 97 -1.14 10.32 -4.02
C ALA A 97 -1.79 11.58 -4.61
N GLU A 98 -1.13 12.75 -4.55
CA GLU A 98 -1.74 14.06 -4.87
C GLU A 98 -3.14 14.18 -4.24
N TRP A 99 -3.23 13.78 -2.96
CA TRP A 99 -4.45 13.80 -2.17
C TRP A 99 -4.33 14.76 -0.99
N GLU A 100 -5.45 15.38 -0.61
CA GLU A 100 -5.48 16.34 0.48
C GLU A 100 -4.82 15.79 1.75
N PHE A 101 -3.86 16.54 2.29
CA PHE A 101 -3.05 16.19 3.46
C PHE A 101 -2.41 14.80 3.39
N GLY A 102 -2.13 14.32 2.16
CA GLY A 102 -1.58 12.98 1.94
C GLY A 102 -2.46 11.85 2.48
N GLY A 103 -3.77 12.07 2.56
CA GLY A 103 -4.74 11.10 3.07
C GLY A 103 -4.90 11.07 4.59
N LEU A 104 -4.14 11.86 5.34
CA LEU A 104 -4.32 11.99 6.79
C LEU A 104 -5.58 12.80 7.11
N PRO A 105 -6.36 12.43 8.14
CA PRO A 105 -7.52 13.23 8.56
C PRO A 105 -7.12 14.57 9.16
N GLY A 106 -7.74 15.66 8.69
CA GLY A 106 -7.48 17.01 9.19
C GLY A 106 -7.82 17.19 10.67
N TRP A 107 -8.71 16.37 11.23
CA TRP A 107 -9.05 16.42 12.65
C TRP A 107 -7.90 16.05 13.59
N LEU A 108 -6.84 15.37 13.10
CA LEU A 108 -5.62 15.12 13.85
C LEU A 108 -4.97 16.43 14.34
N LEU A 109 -5.07 17.49 13.54
CA LEU A 109 -4.48 18.80 13.87
C LEU A 109 -5.26 19.59 14.95
N LYS A 110 -6.39 19.06 15.43
CA LYS A 110 -7.11 19.63 16.58
C LYS A 110 -6.44 19.36 17.92
N GLU A 111 -5.56 18.37 17.96
CA GLU A 111 -4.80 18.05 19.18
C GLU A 111 -3.52 18.88 19.21
N ASP A 112 -3.39 19.75 20.21
CA ASP A 112 -2.22 20.62 20.37
C ASP A 112 -0.93 19.77 20.46
N GLY A 113 0.08 20.16 19.68
CA GLY A 113 1.36 19.48 19.67
C GLY A 113 1.37 18.13 18.96
N MET A 114 0.35 17.80 18.16
CA MET A 114 0.31 16.59 17.35
C MET A 114 1.56 16.50 16.47
N ARG A 115 2.22 15.34 16.53
CA ARG A 115 3.35 14.98 15.66
C ARG A 115 2.94 13.82 14.79
N LEU A 116 3.04 13.99 13.49
CA LEU A 116 2.61 13.02 12.49
C LEU A 116 3.80 12.17 12.03
N ARG A 117 3.52 10.97 11.53
CA ARG A 117 4.49 10.08 10.87
C ARG A 117 5.76 9.88 11.70
N GLY A 118 5.61 9.42 12.93
CA GLY A 118 6.71 9.13 13.85
C GLY A 118 6.20 8.44 15.12
N CYS A 119 7.12 7.98 15.97
CA CYS A 119 6.81 7.33 17.25
C CYS A 119 6.30 8.36 18.30
N TYR A 120 5.15 8.93 18.02
CA TYR A 120 4.43 9.82 18.93
C TYR A 120 3.11 9.17 19.37
N GLU A 121 3.01 8.82 20.64
CA GLU A 121 1.93 7.97 21.16
C GLU A 121 0.51 8.45 20.83
N PRO A 122 0.15 9.74 20.90
CA PRO A 122 -1.17 10.19 20.48
C PRO A 122 -1.47 9.88 18.99
N PHE A 123 -0.50 10.06 18.09
CA PHE A 123 -0.66 9.71 16.67
C PHE A 123 -0.76 8.21 16.48
N LEU A 124 0.11 7.43 17.13
CA LEU A 124 0.09 5.96 17.07
C LEU A 124 -1.23 5.39 17.59
N LYS A 125 -1.80 6.00 18.63
CA LYS A 125 -3.13 5.62 19.15
C LYS A 125 -4.20 5.77 18.07
N HIS A 126 -4.24 6.89 17.37
CA HIS A 126 -5.23 7.10 16.29
C HIS A 126 -5.05 6.14 15.13
N ILE A 127 -3.80 5.82 14.77
CA ILE A 127 -3.52 4.79 13.76
C ILE A 127 -4.06 3.42 14.21
N ARG A 128 -3.84 3.03 15.47
CA ARG A 128 -4.36 1.76 15.99
C ARG A 128 -5.89 1.72 15.90
N GLU A 129 -6.57 2.79 16.33
CA GLU A 129 -8.03 2.91 16.27
C GLU A 129 -8.55 2.77 14.83
N TYR A 130 -7.91 3.42 13.86
CA TYR A 130 -8.23 3.30 12.44
C TYR A 130 -7.95 1.89 11.90
N TYR A 131 -6.78 1.32 12.22
CA TYR A 131 -6.40 -0.01 11.77
C TYR A 131 -7.29 -1.11 12.36
N ASP A 132 -7.80 -0.95 13.59
CA ASP A 132 -8.75 -1.87 14.20
C ASP A 132 -10.07 -1.97 13.41
N VAL A 133 -10.42 -0.93 12.65
CA VAL A 133 -11.60 -0.93 11.77
C VAL A 133 -11.24 -1.37 10.35
N LEU A 134 -10.12 -0.87 9.79
CA LEU A 134 -9.73 -1.14 8.41
C LEU A 134 -9.31 -2.60 8.17
N PHE A 135 -8.42 -3.14 9.00
CA PHE A 135 -7.81 -4.46 8.73
C PHE A 135 -8.81 -5.62 8.74
N PRO A 136 -9.84 -5.67 9.63
CA PRO A 136 -10.90 -6.69 9.53
C PRO A 136 -11.66 -6.66 8.19
N ILE A 137 -11.61 -5.54 7.47
CA ILE A 137 -12.23 -5.38 6.15
C ILE A 137 -11.33 -5.94 5.05
N ILE A 138 -10.01 -5.66 5.10
CA ILE A 138 -9.09 -5.95 4.00
C ILE A 138 -8.29 -7.25 4.16
N THR A 139 -8.06 -7.74 5.37
CA THR A 139 -7.32 -9.00 5.58
C THR A 139 -8.03 -10.24 5.03
N PRO A 140 -9.38 -10.35 5.04
CA PRO A 140 -10.06 -11.45 4.37
C PRO A 140 -9.89 -11.47 2.84
N LEU A 141 -9.41 -10.37 2.25
CA LEU A 141 -9.18 -10.23 0.82
C LEU A 141 -7.80 -10.72 0.37
N GLN A 142 -6.96 -11.18 1.28
CA GLN A 142 -5.63 -11.69 0.99
C GLN A 142 -5.70 -13.02 0.21
N ILE A 143 -4.65 -13.28 -0.58
CA ILE A 143 -4.63 -14.43 -1.50
C ILE A 143 -4.68 -15.77 -0.78
N ASP A 144 -4.06 -15.86 0.37
CA ASP A 144 -4.10 -17.05 1.25
C ASP A 144 -5.43 -17.18 2.01
N GLN A 145 -6.31 -16.18 1.95
CA GLN A 145 -7.69 -16.22 2.44
C GLN A 145 -8.71 -16.42 1.31
N GLY A 146 -8.23 -16.58 0.06
CA GLY A 146 -9.08 -16.79 -1.12
C GLY A 146 -9.43 -15.49 -1.87
N GLY A 147 -8.91 -14.35 -1.45
CA GLY A 147 -9.03 -13.07 -2.14
C GLY A 147 -7.93 -12.85 -3.20
N PRO A 148 -7.89 -11.69 -3.86
CA PRO A 148 -6.91 -11.38 -4.90
C PRO A 148 -5.71 -10.56 -4.40
N VAL A 149 -5.65 -10.16 -3.13
CA VAL A 149 -4.59 -9.29 -2.61
C VAL A 149 -3.29 -10.08 -2.44
N ILE A 150 -2.24 -9.67 -3.14
CA ILE A 150 -0.94 -10.35 -3.17
C ILE A 150 0.16 -9.60 -2.39
N LEU A 151 0.04 -8.29 -2.25
CA LEU A 151 1.02 -7.43 -1.56
C LEU A 151 0.30 -6.35 -0.77
N MET A 152 0.92 -5.92 0.35
CA MET A 152 0.53 -4.69 1.05
C MET A 152 1.76 -3.81 1.30
N GLN A 153 1.57 -2.48 1.22
CA GLN A 153 2.63 -1.51 1.47
C GLN A 153 2.58 -1.01 2.91
N VAL A 154 3.77 -0.80 3.48
CA VAL A 154 3.96 -0.13 4.77
C VAL A 154 4.38 1.29 4.50
N GLU A 155 3.62 2.27 5.00
CA GLU A 155 3.88 3.70 4.84
C GLU A 155 4.02 4.15 3.36
N ASN A 156 4.38 5.37 3.09
CA ASN A 156 4.64 5.85 1.73
C ASN A 156 5.72 6.92 1.71
N GLU A 157 6.78 6.67 0.94
CA GLU A 157 7.90 7.60 0.76
C GLU A 157 8.45 8.16 2.07
N TYR A 158 8.51 7.29 3.09
CA TYR A 158 8.91 7.71 4.43
C TYR A 158 10.32 8.27 4.46
N GLY A 159 11.22 7.74 3.63
CA GLY A 159 12.59 8.21 3.56
C GLY A 159 12.78 9.65 3.05
N TYR A 160 11.75 10.26 2.45
CA TYR A 160 11.74 11.70 2.15
C TYR A 160 11.21 12.55 3.32
N TYR A 161 10.55 11.91 4.29
CA TYR A 161 9.92 12.61 5.41
C TYR A 161 10.74 12.53 6.68
N GLY A 162 11.31 11.38 6.99
CA GLY A 162 11.99 11.14 8.27
C GLY A 162 12.91 9.93 8.24
N ASP A 163 13.50 9.65 9.39
CA ASP A 163 14.47 8.58 9.63
C ASP A 163 14.11 7.73 10.87
N ASP A 164 12.88 7.85 11.38
CA ASP A 164 12.41 7.06 12.53
C ASP A 164 12.09 5.62 12.12
N THR A 165 13.10 4.77 12.07
CA THR A 165 12.94 3.35 11.72
C THR A 165 12.05 2.60 12.72
N ALA A 166 12.00 3.03 13.98
CA ALA A 166 11.10 2.45 14.98
C ALA A 166 9.62 2.70 14.62
N TYR A 167 9.32 3.84 13.99
CA TYR A 167 7.98 4.11 13.47
C TYR A 167 7.59 3.12 12.35
N LEU A 168 8.47 2.88 11.38
CA LEU A 168 8.20 1.91 10.31
C LEU A 168 8.01 0.49 10.85
N GLU A 169 8.84 0.07 11.81
CA GLU A 169 8.68 -1.21 12.51
C GLU A 169 7.35 -1.29 13.26
N THR A 170 6.93 -0.19 13.89
CA THR A 170 5.65 -0.11 14.59
C THR A 170 4.49 -0.25 13.60
N MET A 171 4.54 0.41 12.44
CA MET A 171 3.53 0.28 11.40
C MET A 171 3.42 -1.16 10.89
N ARG A 172 4.56 -1.80 10.59
CA ARG A 172 4.60 -3.22 10.23
C ARG A 172 3.99 -4.09 11.32
N GLY A 173 4.38 -3.87 12.57
CA GLY A 173 3.85 -4.60 13.72
C GLY A 173 2.33 -4.52 13.81
N TYR A 174 1.77 -3.32 13.67
CA TYR A 174 0.31 -3.13 13.69
C TYR A 174 -0.42 -3.86 12.55
N MET A 175 0.18 -3.94 11.36
CA MET A 175 -0.37 -4.67 10.24
C MET A 175 -0.37 -6.19 10.50
N VAL A 176 0.75 -6.72 10.95
CA VAL A 176 0.93 -8.16 11.23
C VAL A 176 0.02 -8.62 12.37
N GLU A 177 -0.05 -7.85 13.47
CA GLU A 177 -0.95 -8.12 14.60
C GLU A 177 -2.43 -8.19 14.18
N ARG A 178 -2.81 -7.50 13.09
CA ARG A 178 -4.16 -7.48 12.54
C ARG A 178 -4.38 -8.48 11.41
N GLY A 179 -3.46 -9.43 11.25
CA GLY A 179 -3.65 -10.57 10.37
C GLY A 179 -3.15 -10.36 8.93
N VAL A 180 -2.23 -9.42 8.69
CA VAL A 180 -1.57 -9.34 7.39
C VAL A 180 -0.57 -10.49 7.26
N THR A 181 -0.74 -11.30 6.22
CA THR A 181 0.04 -12.52 5.92
C THR A 181 0.73 -12.45 4.57
N VAL A 182 0.23 -11.60 3.64
CA VAL A 182 0.90 -11.38 2.35
C VAL A 182 2.21 -10.62 2.55
N PRO A 183 3.18 -10.77 1.63
CA PRO A 183 4.43 -10.03 1.70
C PRO A 183 4.20 -8.53 1.76
N LEU A 184 5.07 -7.85 2.53
CA LEU A 184 5.05 -6.40 2.69
C LEU A 184 6.11 -5.76 1.80
N VAL A 185 5.82 -4.54 1.34
CA VAL A 185 6.73 -3.69 0.58
C VAL A 185 6.81 -2.31 1.21
N THR A 186 7.93 -1.62 1.04
CA THR A 186 8.05 -0.16 1.21
C THR A 186 8.19 0.48 -0.16
N SER A 187 7.92 1.78 -0.26
CA SER A 187 7.97 2.51 -1.52
C SER A 187 8.60 3.87 -1.29
N ASP A 188 9.76 4.12 -1.91
CA ASP A 188 10.54 5.34 -1.77
C ASP A 188 11.13 5.78 -3.11
N GLY A 189 11.55 7.03 -3.21
CA GLY A 189 12.41 7.45 -4.32
C GLY A 189 13.73 6.68 -4.29
N PRO A 190 14.18 6.07 -5.41
CA PRO A 190 15.37 5.24 -5.40
C PRO A 190 16.66 6.09 -5.42
N MET A 191 16.96 6.69 -4.28
CA MET A 191 18.18 7.41 -3.93
C MET A 191 18.70 6.87 -2.60
N ASP A 192 20.02 6.86 -2.41
CA ASP A 192 20.63 6.28 -1.20
C ASP A 192 20.11 6.99 0.08
N GLU A 193 19.90 8.31 0.04
CA GLU A 193 19.40 9.09 1.17
C GLU A 193 17.98 8.65 1.59
N SER A 194 17.05 8.49 0.67
CA SER A 194 15.67 8.09 0.98
C SER A 194 15.56 6.61 1.31
N LEU A 195 16.23 5.73 0.56
CA LEU A 195 16.17 4.29 0.80
C LEU A 195 16.81 3.89 2.13
N SER A 196 17.87 4.58 2.57
CA SER A 196 18.49 4.30 3.87
C SER A 196 17.57 4.61 5.06
N CYS A 197 16.65 5.58 4.90
CA CYS A 197 15.69 5.99 5.94
C CYS A 197 14.33 5.28 5.79
N GLY A 198 13.90 4.99 4.56
CA GLY A 198 12.61 4.35 4.25
C GLY A 198 12.66 2.82 4.24
N HIS A 199 13.85 2.22 4.24
CA HIS A 199 14.01 0.78 4.23
C HIS A 199 13.53 0.13 5.53
N LEU A 200 12.81 -0.98 5.39
CA LEU A 200 12.28 -1.77 6.50
C LEU A 200 12.73 -3.23 6.34
N PRO A 201 13.55 -3.78 7.24
CA PRO A 201 13.96 -5.18 7.18
C PRO A 201 12.76 -6.14 7.13
N GLY A 202 12.79 -7.10 6.19
CA GLY A 202 11.69 -8.05 5.99
C GLY A 202 10.52 -7.53 5.14
N ALA A 203 10.61 -6.30 4.61
CA ALA A 203 9.76 -5.81 3.52
C ALA A 203 10.61 -5.57 2.28
N LEU A 204 10.09 -5.87 1.09
CA LEU A 204 10.79 -5.57 -0.15
C LEU A 204 10.76 -4.05 -0.41
N PRO A 205 11.93 -3.38 -0.51
CA PRO A 205 11.95 -1.99 -0.93
C PRO A 205 11.60 -1.88 -2.42
N THR A 206 10.71 -0.96 -2.76
CA THR A 206 10.33 -0.65 -4.13
C THR A 206 10.61 0.82 -4.45
N GLY A 207 10.65 1.17 -5.72
CA GLY A 207 11.01 2.51 -6.14
C GLY A 207 9.88 3.28 -6.80
N ASN A 208 9.82 4.60 -6.54
CA ASN A 208 8.93 5.55 -7.22
C ASN A 208 9.76 6.45 -8.13
N PHE A 209 9.57 6.37 -9.43
CA PHE A 209 10.30 7.19 -10.41
C PHE A 209 9.64 7.15 -11.79
N GLY A 210 9.81 8.23 -12.59
CA GLY A 210 9.28 8.34 -13.95
C GLY A 210 10.36 8.40 -15.04
N SER A 211 11.65 8.30 -14.65
CA SER A 211 12.78 8.41 -15.60
C SER A 211 14.02 7.73 -15.07
N ARG A 212 15.05 7.59 -15.94
CA ARG A 212 16.36 7.01 -15.58
C ARG A 212 16.25 5.61 -14.97
N THR A 213 15.40 4.77 -15.53
CA THR A 213 15.06 3.44 -15.00
C THR A 213 16.28 2.59 -14.62
N LYS A 214 17.30 2.59 -15.48
CA LYS A 214 18.52 1.80 -15.24
C LYS A 214 19.26 2.26 -14.00
N GLU A 215 19.52 3.56 -13.89
CA GLU A 215 20.23 4.16 -12.76
C GLU A 215 19.43 3.99 -11.45
N ARG A 216 18.12 4.19 -11.53
CA ARG A 216 17.20 4.05 -10.38
C ARG A 216 17.18 2.62 -9.86
N PHE A 217 17.07 1.65 -10.74
CA PHE A 217 17.14 0.24 -10.34
C PHE A 217 18.53 -0.20 -9.84
N GLN A 218 19.62 0.40 -10.35
CA GLN A 218 20.94 0.13 -9.80
C GLN A 218 21.11 0.60 -8.35
N VAL A 219 20.46 1.72 -7.98
CA VAL A 219 20.43 2.17 -6.59
C VAL A 219 19.54 1.25 -5.76
N LEU A 220 18.31 1.00 -6.21
CA LEU A 220 17.35 0.15 -5.49
C LEU A 220 17.91 -1.26 -5.21
N GLN A 221 18.65 -1.82 -6.17
CA GLN A 221 19.23 -3.16 -6.06
C GLN A 221 20.15 -3.33 -4.83
N LYS A 222 20.77 -2.26 -4.35
CA LYS A 222 21.62 -2.30 -3.14
C LYS A 222 20.84 -2.65 -1.88
N TYR A 223 19.53 -2.41 -1.88
CA TYR A 223 18.63 -2.53 -0.73
C TYR A 223 17.70 -3.74 -0.80
N THR A 224 17.62 -4.44 -1.95
CA THR A 224 16.69 -5.58 -2.13
C THR A 224 17.21 -6.91 -1.57
N GLU A 225 18.45 -6.96 -1.06
CA GLU A 225 19.07 -8.19 -0.51
C GLU A 225 19.01 -9.40 -1.48
N GLY A 226 19.10 -9.11 -2.79
CA GLY A 226 19.00 -10.13 -3.84
C GLY A 226 17.57 -10.42 -4.32
N GLY A 227 16.58 -9.75 -3.75
CA GLY A 227 15.18 -9.82 -4.19
C GLY A 227 14.92 -9.11 -5.52
N PRO A 228 13.69 -9.22 -6.04
CA PRO A 228 13.30 -8.63 -7.32
C PRO A 228 13.26 -7.10 -7.27
N LEU A 229 13.42 -6.49 -8.44
CA LEU A 229 13.27 -5.05 -8.61
C LEU A 229 11.82 -4.71 -8.99
N MET A 230 11.22 -3.75 -8.29
CA MET A 230 9.87 -3.28 -8.56
C MET A 230 9.79 -1.76 -8.52
N CYS A 231 9.09 -1.19 -9.50
CA CYS A 231 8.63 0.18 -9.48
C CYS A 231 7.15 0.18 -9.11
N THR A 232 6.79 0.86 -8.02
CA THR A 232 5.41 0.96 -7.55
C THR A 232 4.71 2.20 -8.08
N GLU A 233 5.45 3.23 -8.42
CA GLU A 233 4.91 4.41 -9.09
C GLU A 233 5.82 4.80 -10.25
N PHE A 234 5.29 4.66 -11.46
CA PHE A 234 5.93 5.13 -12.67
C PHE A 234 5.07 6.21 -13.33
N TRP A 235 5.56 7.44 -13.34
CA TRP A 235 4.85 8.65 -13.80
C TRP A 235 5.73 9.60 -14.58
#